data_2e6ee9561b54175d19fd1e86a791bf2d
#
_entry.id   2e6ee9561b54175d19fd1e86a791bf2d
#
_cell.length_a   1.000
_cell.length_b   1.000
_cell.length_c   1.000
_cell.angle_alpha   90.00
_cell.angle_beta   90.00
_cell.angle_gamma   90.00
#
_symmetry.space_group_name_H-M   'P 1'
#
loop_
_entity.id
_entity.type
_entity.pdbx_description
1 polymer ?
#
loop_
_entity_poly.entity_id
_entity_poly.type
_entity_poly.pdbx_seq_one_letter_code
_entity_poly.pdbx_strand_id
1 'polypeptide(L)'
;MNKVMLVGNLTAEPRVSTIESTGKTYCRFSIAINRFTRGDEKKADFIPIIAWEQLGQNCARFLGKGSKVAVVGSLQINSYTDNQGVKRQSAEVRAESVEFLNRVDGAGSTSAGYSTSDNAPRIDQLEEVNSSDDDMPF
;
A
#
# COMPACT_ATOMS: atom_id res chain seq x y z
N MET A 1 -9.48 -20.23 -0.02
CA MET A 1 -8.36 -19.31 0.05
C MET A 1 -8.81 -17.89 -0.22
N ASN A 2 -8.31 -16.95 0.51
CA ASN A 2 -8.75 -15.56 0.37
C ASN A 2 -7.49 -14.69 0.38
N LYS A 3 -7.01 -14.31 -0.79
CA LYS A 3 -5.80 -13.53 -0.91
C LYS A 3 -5.96 -12.45 -1.95
N VAL A 4 -5.48 -11.26 -1.61
CA VAL A 4 -5.52 -10.15 -2.51
C VAL A 4 -4.13 -9.55 -2.54
N MET A 5 -3.66 -9.17 -3.70
CA MET A 5 -2.35 -8.56 -3.85
C MET A 5 -2.55 -7.30 -4.65
N LEU A 6 -2.20 -6.17 -4.08
CA LEU A 6 -2.48 -4.89 -4.70
C LEU A 6 -1.26 -3.98 -4.64
N VAL A 7 -1.11 -3.16 -5.66
CA VAL A 7 -0.05 -2.16 -5.67
C VAL A 7 -0.73 -0.84 -5.98
N GLY A 8 -0.52 0.14 -5.16
CA GLY A 8 -1.13 1.44 -5.38
C GLY A 8 -0.49 2.50 -4.53
N ASN A 9 -1.03 3.71 -4.61
CA ASN A 9 -0.47 4.83 -3.87
C ASN A 9 -1.46 5.32 -2.82
N LEU A 10 -0.97 5.68 -1.67
CA LEU A 10 -1.84 6.19 -0.63
C LEU A 10 -2.49 7.49 -1.05
N THR A 11 -3.75 7.64 -0.76
CA THR A 11 -4.48 8.83 -1.14
C THR A 11 -4.46 9.89 -0.06
N ALA A 12 -4.08 9.52 1.15
CA ALA A 12 -4.02 10.46 2.27
C ALA A 12 -3.10 9.86 3.33
N GLU A 13 -2.85 10.60 4.37
CA GLU A 13 -2.02 10.09 5.45
C GLU A 13 -2.72 8.95 6.16
N PRO A 14 -2.00 7.95 6.59
CA PRO A 14 -2.63 6.83 7.31
C PRO A 14 -3.15 7.30 8.66
N ARG A 15 -4.24 6.70 9.10
CA ARG A 15 -4.83 7.04 10.38
C ARG A 15 -4.68 5.90 11.35
N VAL A 16 -4.19 6.21 12.53
CA VAL A 16 -3.99 5.20 13.56
C VAL A 16 -5.07 5.35 14.60
N SER A 17 -5.60 4.25 15.06
CA SER A 17 -6.60 4.24 16.11
C SER A 17 -6.35 3.05 17.02
N THR A 18 -6.89 3.15 18.22
CA THR A 18 -6.75 2.08 19.20
C THR A 18 -8.14 1.70 19.68
N ILE A 19 -8.39 0.40 19.74
CA ILE A 19 -9.66 -0.07 20.25
C ILE A 19 -9.55 -0.12 21.74
N GLU A 20 -10.34 0.69 22.42
CA GLU A 20 -10.25 0.78 23.86
C GLU A 20 -10.49 -0.52 24.58
N SER A 21 -11.41 -1.27 24.14
CA SER A 21 -11.74 -2.50 24.90
C SER A 21 -10.63 -3.53 24.86
N THR A 22 -9.85 -3.59 23.80
CA THR A 22 -8.83 -4.61 23.69
C THR A 22 -7.44 -4.03 23.71
N GLY A 23 -7.29 -2.73 23.55
CA GLY A 23 -5.98 -2.13 23.48
C GLY A 23 -5.27 -2.32 22.18
N LYS A 24 -5.90 -2.92 21.20
CA LYS A 24 -5.25 -3.16 19.92
C LYS A 24 -5.23 -1.93 19.07
N THR A 25 -4.12 -1.73 18.41
CA THR A 25 -3.94 -0.58 17.54
C THR A 25 -4.08 -1.01 16.10
N TYR A 26 -4.68 -0.18 15.29
CA TYR A 26 -4.75 -0.47 13.86
C TYR A 26 -4.54 0.80 13.08
N CYS A 27 -4.19 0.65 11.82
CA CYS A 27 -3.96 1.77 10.94
C CYS A 27 -4.81 1.57 9.71
N ARG A 28 -5.49 2.61 9.28
CA ARG A 28 -6.30 2.56 8.07
C ARG A 28 -5.81 3.55 7.06
N PHE A 29 -5.80 3.15 5.83
CA PHE A 29 -5.48 4.04 4.73
C PHE A 29 -6.12 3.49 3.46
N SER A 30 -6.19 4.31 2.45
CA SER A 30 -6.72 3.88 1.16
C SER A 30 -5.64 4.01 0.12
N ILE A 31 -5.64 3.11 -0.82
CA ILE A 31 -4.70 3.20 -1.92
C ILE A 31 -5.48 3.36 -3.22
N ALA A 32 -4.91 4.11 -4.12
CA ALA A 32 -5.50 4.31 -5.44
C ALA A 32 -4.78 3.43 -6.42
N ILE A 33 -5.54 2.64 -7.16
CA ILE A 33 -5.00 1.74 -8.15
C ILE A 33 -5.58 2.12 -9.48
N ASN A 34 -4.73 2.47 -10.41
CA ASN A 34 -5.21 2.88 -11.71
C ASN A 34 -5.63 1.69 -12.53
N ARG A 35 -6.77 1.81 -13.19
CA ARG A 35 -7.22 0.75 -14.05
C ARG A 35 -6.53 0.91 -15.39
N PHE A 36 -6.29 -0.22 -16.01
CA PHE A 36 -5.73 -0.20 -17.33
C PHE A 36 -6.89 0.01 -18.28
N THR A 37 -6.95 1.14 -18.94
CA THR A 37 -8.05 1.42 -19.85
C THR A 37 -7.47 1.80 -21.20
N ARG A 38 -8.30 1.72 -22.20
CA ARG A 38 -7.88 2.12 -23.52
C ARG A 38 -8.28 3.55 -23.70
N GLY A 39 -7.56 4.30 -24.43
CA GLY A 39 -7.93 5.65 -24.72
C GLY A 39 -7.54 6.59 -23.61
N ASP A 40 -8.18 7.72 -23.59
CA ASP A 40 -7.83 8.74 -22.66
C ASP A 40 -8.48 8.65 -21.31
N GLU A 41 -9.39 7.75 -21.14
CA GLU A 41 -10.07 7.68 -19.89
C GLU A 41 -9.17 7.20 -18.81
N LYS A 42 -9.14 7.83 -17.69
CA LYS A 42 -8.37 7.39 -16.58
C LYS A 42 -9.28 7.10 -15.41
N LYS A 43 -9.22 5.90 -14.91
CA LYS A 43 -10.04 5.53 -13.79
C LYS A 43 -9.17 4.90 -12.73
N ALA A 44 -9.53 5.09 -11.50
CA ALA A 44 -8.81 4.50 -10.40
C ALA A 44 -9.77 3.90 -9.42
N ASP A 45 -9.37 2.84 -8.80
CA ASP A 45 -10.14 2.23 -7.72
C ASP A 45 -9.48 2.62 -6.43
N PHE A 46 -10.30 2.97 -5.45
CA PHE A 46 -9.78 3.34 -4.13
C PHE A 46 -10.11 2.23 -3.17
N ILE A 47 -9.10 1.58 -2.66
CA ILE A 47 -9.28 0.38 -1.85
C ILE A 47 -8.90 0.68 -0.41
N PRO A 48 -9.83 0.49 0.53
CA PRO A 48 -9.50 0.70 1.94
C PRO A 48 -8.67 -0.46 2.47
N ILE A 49 -7.63 -0.13 3.20
CA ILE A 49 -6.73 -1.12 3.77
C ILE A 49 -6.70 -0.93 5.28
N ILE A 50 -6.71 -2.01 6.00
CA ILE A 50 -6.55 -1.95 7.44
C ILE A 50 -5.38 -2.84 7.83
N ALA A 51 -4.48 -2.32 8.65
CA ALA A 51 -3.32 -3.07 9.10
C ALA A 51 -3.32 -3.04 10.63
N TRP A 52 -3.17 -4.20 11.23
CA TRP A 52 -3.29 -4.32 12.67
C TRP A 52 -1.95 -4.35 13.39
N GLU A 53 -1.96 -3.81 14.59
CA GLU A 53 -0.84 -3.90 15.52
C GLU A 53 0.50 -3.47 14.94
N GLN A 54 1.52 -4.26 15.01
CA GLN A 54 2.83 -3.86 14.57
C GLN A 54 2.86 -3.43 13.11
N LEU A 55 2.18 -4.16 12.28
CA LEU A 55 2.15 -3.82 10.87
C LEU A 55 1.50 -2.45 10.69
N GLY A 56 0.43 -2.18 11.43
CA GLY A 56 -0.23 -0.89 11.35
C GLY A 56 0.67 0.23 11.84
N GLN A 57 1.42 -0.01 12.89
CA GLN A 57 2.30 1.00 13.40
C GLN A 57 3.41 1.31 12.41
N ASN A 58 3.93 0.29 11.74
CA ASN A 58 4.95 0.51 10.74
C ASN A 58 4.40 1.30 9.56
N CYS A 59 3.19 1.00 9.17
CA CYS A 59 2.58 1.73 8.07
C CYS A 59 2.41 3.21 8.46
N ALA A 60 1.95 3.46 9.66
CA ALA A 60 1.74 4.83 10.09
C ALA A 60 3.06 5.58 10.17
N ARG A 61 4.12 4.88 10.52
CA ARG A 61 5.37 5.54 10.68
C ARG A 61 6.05 5.85 9.37
N PHE A 62 5.98 4.97 8.42
CA PHE A 62 6.73 5.11 7.19
C PHE A 62 5.96 5.54 5.96
N LEU A 63 4.65 5.56 6.01
CA LEU A 63 3.86 5.91 4.86
C LEU A 63 3.24 7.28 4.99
N GLY A 64 3.03 7.94 3.89
CA GLY A 64 2.35 9.21 3.85
C GLY A 64 1.56 9.31 2.58
N LYS A 65 0.88 10.41 2.38
CA LYS A 65 0.10 10.61 1.19
C LYS A 65 1.03 10.49 -0.01
N GLY A 66 0.64 9.72 -0.98
CA GLY A 66 1.43 9.52 -2.21
C GLY A 66 2.41 8.37 -2.15
N SER A 67 2.62 7.76 -1.00
CA SER A 67 3.55 6.64 -0.92
C SER A 67 3.03 5.46 -1.72
N LYS A 68 3.93 4.76 -2.37
CA LYS A 68 3.56 3.60 -3.16
C LYS A 68 3.82 2.34 -2.37
N VAL A 69 2.85 1.46 -2.33
CA VAL A 69 2.97 0.24 -1.54
C VAL A 69 2.44 -0.96 -2.27
N ALA A 70 2.92 -2.12 -1.90
CA ALA A 70 2.36 -3.38 -2.35
C ALA A 70 1.76 -4.03 -1.12
N VAL A 71 0.49 -4.35 -1.18
CA VAL A 71 -0.23 -4.91 -0.04
C VAL A 71 -0.67 -6.33 -0.38
N VAL A 72 -0.43 -7.24 0.54
CA VAL A 72 -0.93 -8.59 0.41
C VAL A 72 -1.81 -8.82 1.61
N GLY A 73 -2.98 -9.31 1.41
CA GLY A 73 -3.90 -9.55 2.52
C GLY A 73 -5.13 -10.30 2.09
N SER A 74 -6.17 -10.18 2.87
CA SER A 74 -7.42 -10.87 2.56
C SER A 74 -8.53 -9.85 2.41
N LEU A 75 -9.48 -10.18 1.56
CA LEU A 75 -10.61 -9.29 1.33
C LEU A 75 -11.68 -9.59 2.35
N GLN A 76 -12.20 -8.56 2.96
CA GLN A 76 -13.26 -8.71 3.93
C GLN A 76 -14.44 -7.86 3.49
N ILE A 77 -15.63 -8.42 3.60
CA ILE A 77 -16.83 -7.71 3.24
C ILE A 77 -17.62 -7.49 4.52
N ASN A 78 -17.91 -6.26 4.82
CA ASN A 78 -18.67 -5.93 6.01
C ASN A 78 -20.03 -5.43 5.60
N SER A 79 -21.04 -5.86 6.29
CA SER A 79 -22.40 -5.42 6.01
C SER A 79 -22.87 -4.51 7.13
N TYR A 80 -23.58 -3.48 6.78
CA TYR A 80 -24.10 -2.58 7.77
C TYR A 80 -25.39 -1.97 7.25
N THR A 81 -26.16 -1.39 8.16
CA THR A 81 -27.41 -0.75 7.79
C THR A 81 -27.21 0.76 7.97
N ASP A 82 -27.48 1.51 6.92
CA ASP A 82 -27.26 2.95 7.03
C ASP A 82 -28.41 3.62 7.74
N ASN A 83 -28.36 4.93 7.86
CA ASN A 83 -29.36 5.66 8.59
C ASN A 83 -30.73 5.56 7.99
N GLN A 84 -30.83 5.20 6.75
CA GLN A 84 -32.11 5.09 6.10
C GLN A 84 -32.64 3.67 6.12
N GLY A 85 -31.98 2.78 6.83
CA GLY A 85 -32.46 1.42 6.91
C GLY A 85 -32.06 0.55 5.74
N VAL A 86 -31.22 1.02 4.85
CA VAL A 86 -30.82 0.27 3.70
C VAL A 86 -29.59 -0.54 4.05
N LYS A 87 -29.56 -1.80 3.67
CA LYS A 87 -28.41 -2.64 3.93
C LYS A 87 -27.33 -2.32 2.92
N ARG A 88 -26.12 -2.13 3.39
CA ARG A 88 -25.02 -1.83 2.52
C ARG A 88 -23.85 -2.72 2.85
N GLN A 89 -22.95 -2.84 1.90
CA GLN A 89 -21.75 -3.62 2.09
C GLN A 89 -20.55 -2.77 1.79
N SER A 90 -19.49 -2.99 2.50
CA SER A 90 -18.23 -2.32 2.20
C SER A 90 -17.14 -3.37 2.13
N ALA A 91 -16.21 -3.19 1.24
CA ALA A 91 -15.11 -4.10 1.06
C ALA A 91 -13.87 -3.45 1.64
N GLU A 92 -13.05 -4.23 2.31
CA GLU A 92 -11.86 -3.72 2.93
C GLU A 92 -10.81 -4.82 2.86
N VAL A 93 -9.55 -4.47 2.73
CA VAL A 93 -8.50 -5.47 2.68
C VAL A 93 -7.76 -5.42 4.01
N ARG A 94 -7.69 -6.57 4.66
CA ARG A 94 -6.93 -6.68 5.88
C ARG A 94 -5.54 -7.08 5.48
N ALA A 95 -4.59 -6.19 5.70
CA ALA A 95 -3.24 -6.41 5.24
C ALA A 95 -2.53 -7.46 6.09
N GLU A 96 -1.81 -8.32 5.43
CA GLU A 96 -0.97 -9.29 6.10
C GLU A 96 0.48 -8.87 5.90
N SER A 97 0.77 -8.17 4.84
CA SER A 97 2.12 -7.74 4.52
C SER A 97 2.03 -6.47 3.69
N VAL A 98 2.87 -5.52 3.97
CA VAL A 98 2.90 -4.28 3.21
C VAL A 98 4.36 -4.00 2.88
N GLU A 99 4.64 -3.80 1.58
CA GLU A 99 5.97 -3.48 1.15
C GLU A 99 6.01 -2.04 0.72
N PHE A 100 6.98 -1.29 1.19
CA PHE A 100 7.08 0.12 0.87
C PHE A 100 7.95 0.26 -0.37
N LEU A 101 7.30 0.59 -1.48
CA LEU A 101 7.99 0.59 -2.75
C LEU A 101 8.61 1.93 -3.13
N ASN A 102 8.08 3.00 -2.62
CA ASN A 102 8.59 4.29 -3.00
C ASN A 102 8.97 5.09 -1.81
N ARG A 103 10.19 5.36 -1.62
CA ARG A 103 10.56 6.06 -0.53
C ARG A 103 10.78 7.38 -0.92
N VAL A 104 10.03 7.99 -1.27
CA VAL A 104 10.14 9.24 -1.55
C VAL A 104 11.07 9.94 -0.83
N ASP A 105 11.58 10.55 -1.21
CA ASP A 105 12.36 11.35 -0.54
C ASP A 105 13.10 10.83 0.36
N GLY A 106 13.49 11.23 0.45
CA GLY A 106 14.26 10.90 1.26
C GLY A 106 14.39 10.00 1.88
N ALA A 107 13.79 10.15 2.24
CA ALA A 107 13.64 9.25 2.98
C ALA A 107 14.46 8.36 2.49
N GLY A 108 14.29 8.25 1.64
CA GLY A 108 14.85 7.29 1.18
C GLY A 108 16.04 7.18 1.72
N SER A 109 16.39 8.03 1.76
CA SER A 109 17.52 8.02 2.22
C SER A 109 17.74 7.03 3.09
N THR A 110 17.27 7.03 3.70
CA THR A 110 17.48 6.23 4.64
C THR A 110 17.84 5.08 4.20
N SER A 111 17.48 4.84 3.80
CA SER A 111 17.71 3.73 3.59
C SER A 111 18.69 3.58 3.06
N ALA A 112 18.73 4.18 2.83
CA ALA A 112 19.63 4.10 2.25
C ALA A 112 20.31 3.34 2.78
N GLY A 113 20.25 3.36 3.26
CA GLY A 113 20.75 2.72 3.63
C GLY A 113 21.03 1.70 3.41
N TYR A 114 21.03 1.28 3.34
CA TYR A 114 21.27 0.21 3.26
C TYR A 114 21.89 -0.03 2.28
N SER A 115 21.93 0.29 2.14
CA SER A 115 22.54 0.11 1.57
C SER A 115 23.18 -0.13 1.04
N THR A 116 23.23 -0.36 1.09
CA THR A 116 23.73 -0.52 0.80
C THR A 116 24.35 -0.30 -0.02
N SER A 117 24.29 0.22 -0.09
CA SER A 117 25.00 0.75 -0.62
C SER A 117 26.17 0.21 -1.13
N ASP A 118 26.77 -0.26 -0.46
CA ASP A 118 27.86 -0.83 -0.90
C ASP A 118 27.63 -1.45 -2.12
N ASN A 119 26.59 -1.77 -2.35
CA ASN A 119 26.33 -2.40 -3.52
C ASN A 119 26.34 -1.50 -4.62
N ALA A 120 26.38 -0.34 -4.40
CA ALA A 120 26.34 0.57 -5.46
C ALA A 120 27.02 0.05 -6.67
N PRO A 121 28.13 -0.36 -6.61
CA PRO A 121 28.83 -0.76 -7.79
C PRO A 121 28.05 -1.74 -8.56
N ARG A 122 27.57 -2.64 -7.92
CA ARG A 122 26.86 -3.59 -8.58
C ARG A 122 25.66 -3.04 -9.15
N ILE A 123 25.09 -2.22 -8.50
CA ILE A 123 23.93 -1.65 -8.99
C ILE A 123 24.15 -1.13 -10.32
N ASP A 124 25.20 -0.51 -10.54
CA ASP A 124 25.39 -0.01 -11.84
C ASP A 124 25.25 -1.07 -12.85
N GLN A 125 25.76 -2.11 -12.64
CA GLN A 125 25.62 -3.07 -13.59
C GLN A 125 24.22 -3.40 -13.79
N LEU A 126 23.55 -3.45 -12.78
CA LEU A 126 22.20 -3.76 -12.91
C LEU A 126 21.55 -2.82 -13.81
N GLU A 127 21.84 -1.63 -13.71
CA GLU A 127 21.21 -0.76 -14.54
C GLU A 127 21.31 -1.13 -15.93
N GLU A 128 22.35 -1.46 -16.36
CA GLU A 128 22.40 -1.81 -17.68
C GLU A 128 21.47 -2.87 -17.97
N VAL A 129 21.42 -3.73 -17.19
CA VAL A 129 20.55 -4.79 -17.43
C VAL A 129 19.24 -4.24 -17.52
N ASN A 130 18.93 -3.36 -16.72
CA ASN A 130 17.69 -2.84 -16.75
C ASN A 130 17.31 -2.37 -18.00
N SER A 131 18.14 -1.80 -18.61
CA SER A 131 17.69 -1.26 -19.80
C SER A 131 16.95 -2.30 -20.48
N SER A 132 17.37 -3.38 -20.35
CA SER A 132 16.69 -4.32 -21.09
C SER A 132 15.44 -4.52 -20.49
N ASP A 133 15.38 -4.49 -19.32
CA ASP A 133 14.20 -4.74 -18.76
C ASP A 133 13.26 -3.89 -19.14
N ASP A 134 13.60 -2.82 -19.29
CA ASP A 134 12.65 -2.03 -19.62
C ASP A 134 11.75 -2.60 -20.43
N ASP A 135 12.19 -3.24 -21.17
CA ASP A 135 11.27 -3.76 -21.98
C ASP A 135 10.29 -4.42 -21.38
N MET A 136 10.48 -4.79 -20.52
CA MET A 136 9.59 -5.55 -20.00
C MET A 136 8.56 -5.03 -19.72
N PRO A 137 8.17 -5.13 -19.72
CA PRO A 137 7.25 -4.85 -19.62
C PRO A 137 6.47 -4.88 -18.71
N PHE A 138 6.11 -4.84 -18.46
CA PHE A 138 5.22 -4.84 -17.67
C PHE A 138 5.18 -3.95 -17.13
#